data_70392f8e275b31305179aa752a04a939
#
_entry.id   70392f8e275b31305179aa752a04a939
#
_cell.length_a   1.000
_cell.length_b   1.000
_cell.length_c   1.000
_cell.angle_alpha   90.00
_cell.angle_beta   90.00
_cell.angle_gamma   90.00
#
_symmetry.space_group_name_H-M   'P 1'
#
loop_
_entity.id
_entity.type
_entity.pdbx_description
1 polymer ?
#
loop_
_entity_poly.entity_id
_entity_poly.type
_entity_poly.pdbx_seq_one_letter_code
_entity_poly.pdbx_strand_id
1 'polypeptide(L)'
;MRNLTVSLLNINEAQLTINVLNKLDRLPAEEWVVQLILVDNGSNDKQVQLLTDWFLANRDHFAEVLFITASRNLGANGGRNVALKLATGDRILILDNDVILPDKTNWLETLWQRMEDDAQIGIVSPMLVFVDHPHLVQSTGIGLTKRGRVGYLNRAEPVDRVSPQLLEVVASPAACWLICKEAQQAVGLFADEFYPMQYWDVDFCVRLGLAGWKIICDCSVSLKHIENVTTRNLKDHPYARVSVRHGMRFREKWADLLPQIATITEEDIYWGPIPQVED
;
A
#
# COMPACT_ATOMS: atom_id res chain seq x y z
N MET A 1 14.55 19.86 3.79
CA MET A 1 14.31 18.91 2.68
C MET A 1 13.77 17.61 3.26
N ARG A 2 12.79 17.01 2.62
CA ARG A 2 12.13 15.77 3.05
C ARG A 2 12.84 14.57 2.45
N ASN A 3 13.40 13.69 3.29
CA ASN A 3 14.10 12.49 2.84
C ASN A 3 13.10 11.34 2.68
N LEU A 4 12.80 10.98 1.45
CA LEU A 4 11.80 9.98 1.10
C LEU A 4 12.44 8.78 0.39
N THR A 5 12.15 7.56 0.86
CA THR A 5 12.32 6.37 0.03
C THR A 5 11.00 6.01 -0.62
N VAL A 6 10.97 5.89 -1.95
CA VAL A 6 9.82 5.34 -2.68
C VAL A 6 10.10 3.87 -2.98
N SER A 7 9.22 3.00 -2.55
CA SER A 7 9.25 1.55 -2.80
C SER A 7 8.15 1.14 -3.76
N LEU A 8 8.53 0.75 -4.96
CA LEU A 8 7.66 0.20 -5.99
C LEU A 8 7.95 -1.27 -6.21
N LEU A 9 6.91 -2.07 -6.44
CA LEU A 9 6.99 -3.46 -6.82
C LEU A 9 6.34 -3.66 -8.18
N ASN A 10 7.06 -4.28 -9.12
CA ASN A 10 6.54 -4.61 -10.45
C ASN A 10 6.55 -6.11 -10.70
N ILE A 11 5.54 -6.61 -11.39
CA ILE A 11 5.56 -7.93 -12.04
C ILE A 11 4.70 -7.90 -13.30
N ASN A 12 5.35 -7.96 -14.46
CA ASN A 12 4.74 -7.96 -15.79
C ASN A 12 3.78 -6.78 -16.12
N GLU A 13 3.88 -5.68 -15.37
CA GLU A 13 3.04 -4.47 -15.55
C GLU A 13 3.92 -3.21 -15.66
N ALA A 14 4.99 -3.28 -16.50
CA ALA A 14 5.96 -2.20 -16.64
C ALA A 14 5.31 -0.86 -17.03
N GLN A 15 4.27 -0.88 -17.89
CA GLN A 15 3.62 0.36 -18.31
C GLN A 15 2.90 1.06 -17.15
N LEU A 16 2.22 0.32 -16.26
CA LEU A 16 1.61 0.89 -15.06
C LEU A 16 2.69 1.48 -14.15
N THR A 17 3.78 0.75 -13.95
CA THR A 17 4.92 1.23 -13.17
C THR A 17 5.51 2.51 -13.75
N ILE A 18 5.72 2.59 -15.07
CA ILE A 18 6.21 3.80 -15.75
C ILE A 18 5.24 4.97 -15.57
N ASN A 19 3.94 4.74 -15.62
CA ASN A 19 2.95 5.81 -15.37
C ASN A 19 3.08 6.39 -13.96
N VAL A 20 3.30 5.57 -12.94
CA VAL A 20 3.56 6.01 -11.57
C VAL A 20 4.89 6.76 -11.49
N LEU A 21 5.95 6.22 -12.07
CA LEU A 21 7.29 6.84 -12.09
C LEU A 21 7.27 8.23 -12.72
N ASN A 22 6.56 8.43 -13.84
CA ASN A 22 6.41 9.71 -14.51
C ASN A 22 5.66 10.76 -13.65
N LYS A 23 4.91 10.35 -12.64
CA LYS A 23 4.28 11.27 -11.69
C LYS A 23 5.20 11.60 -10.52
N LEU A 24 5.94 10.62 -10.04
CA LEU A 24 6.94 10.79 -8.97
C LEU A 24 8.11 11.66 -9.41
N ASP A 25 8.48 11.59 -10.69
CA ASP A 25 9.49 12.43 -11.34
C ASP A 25 9.20 13.95 -11.26
N ARG A 26 7.94 14.31 -10.98
CA ARG A 26 7.51 15.71 -10.82
C ARG A 26 7.62 16.24 -9.41
N LEU A 27 8.11 15.43 -8.46
CA LEU A 27 8.39 15.93 -7.11
C LEU A 27 9.48 17.00 -7.16
N PRO A 28 9.27 18.20 -6.57
CA PRO A 28 10.23 19.27 -6.65
C PRO A 28 11.52 18.93 -5.87
N ALA A 29 12.66 18.88 -6.58
CA ALA A 29 13.95 18.46 -6.04
C ALA A 29 14.47 19.41 -4.94
N GLU A 30 13.99 20.65 -4.90
CA GLU A 30 14.30 21.63 -3.85
C GLU A 30 13.61 21.31 -2.51
N GLU A 31 12.55 20.49 -2.53
CA GLU A 31 11.81 20.10 -1.34
C GLU A 31 12.06 18.65 -0.94
N TRP A 32 12.32 17.77 -1.92
CA TRP A 32 12.40 16.33 -1.74
C TRP A 32 13.75 15.77 -2.13
N VAL A 33 14.33 14.95 -1.25
CA VAL A 33 15.46 14.06 -1.55
C VAL A 33 14.89 12.67 -1.69
N VAL A 34 14.76 12.19 -2.92
CA VAL A 34 14.08 10.91 -3.21
C VAL A 34 15.07 9.82 -3.52
N GLN A 35 15.06 8.76 -2.71
CA GLN A 35 15.60 7.44 -3.05
C GLN A 35 14.48 6.62 -3.69
N LEU A 36 14.65 6.23 -4.94
CA LEU A 36 13.72 5.34 -5.65
C LEU A 36 14.23 3.90 -5.61
N ILE A 37 13.45 2.98 -5.07
CA ILE A 37 13.72 1.55 -5.08
C ILE A 37 12.60 0.86 -5.86
N LEU A 38 12.89 0.42 -7.07
CA LEU A 38 12.01 -0.44 -7.84
C LEU A 38 12.51 -1.88 -7.77
N VAL A 39 11.66 -2.77 -7.31
CA VAL A 39 11.89 -4.22 -7.35
C VAL A 39 11.03 -4.82 -8.47
N ASP A 40 11.67 -5.30 -9.52
CA ASP A 40 11.03 -6.17 -10.50
C ASP A 40 11.00 -7.60 -9.95
N ASN A 41 9.81 -8.10 -9.75
CA ASN A 41 9.53 -9.33 -9.01
C ASN A 41 9.47 -10.57 -9.92
N GLY A 42 10.38 -10.67 -10.89
CA GLY A 42 10.49 -11.79 -11.81
C GLY A 42 9.60 -11.65 -13.04
N SER A 43 9.55 -10.47 -13.63
CA SER A 43 8.90 -10.23 -14.93
C SER A 43 9.65 -10.91 -16.07
N ASN A 44 8.98 -11.01 -17.22
CA ASN A 44 9.64 -11.43 -18.46
C ASN A 44 10.58 -10.33 -19.00
N ASP A 45 11.53 -10.73 -19.87
CA ASP A 45 12.59 -9.86 -20.38
C ASP A 45 12.06 -8.58 -21.05
N LYS A 46 10.93 -8.66 -21.76
CA LYS A 46 10.32 -7.49 -22.41
C LYS A 46 9.90 -6.43 -21.41
N GLN A 47 9.31 -6.83 -20.29
CA GLN A 47 8.89 -5.93 -19.24
C GLN A 47 10.08 -5.30 -18.50
N VAL A 48 11.10 -6.14 -18.22
CA VAL A 48 12.36 -5.66 -17.61
C VAL A 48 13.05 -4.65 -18.53
N GLN A 49 13.08 -4.91 -19.86
CA GLN A 49 13.68 -3.99 -20.83
C GLN A 49 12.97 -2.62 -20.84
N LEU A 50 11.62 -2.59 -20.84
CA LEU A 50 10.86 -1.33 -20.79
C LEU A 50 11.22 -0.49 -19.56
N LEU A 51 11.36 -1.12 -18.40
CA LEU A 51 11.76 -0.44 -17.17
C LEU A 51 13.22 0.03 -17.24
N THR A 52 14.12 -0.80 -17.77
CA THR A 52 15.53 -0.45 -17.97
C THR A 52 15.67 0.79 -18.84
N ASP A 53 14.96 0.82 -19.98
CA ASP A 53 15.01 1.95 -20.91
C ASP A 53 14.51 3.24 -20.24
N TRP A 54 13.43 3.14 -19.45
CA TRP A 54 12.92 4.28 -18.68
C TRP A 54 13.97 4.80 -17.68
N PHE A 55 14.62 3.92 -16.91
CA PHE A 55 15.63 4.32 -15.92
C PHE A 55 16.86 4.94 -16.57
N LEU A 56 17.32 4.39 -17.68
CA LEU A 56 18.47 4.97 -18.43
C LEU A 56 18.21 6.41 -18.88
N ALA A 57 16.94 6.73 -19.15
CA ALA A 57 16.55 8.07 -19.61
C ALA A 57 16.26 9.06 -18.45
N ASN A 58 15.87 8.56 -17.26
CA ASN A 58 15.27 9.41 -16.20
C ASN A 58 15.94 9.30 -14.82
N ARG A 59 16.98 8.48 -14.65
CA ARG A 59 17.61 8.24 -13.33
C ARG A 59 18.12 9.48 -12.61
N ASP A 60 18.52 10.51 -13.37
CA ASP A 60 19.14 11.70 -12.83
C ASP A 60 18.13 12.65 -12.12
N HIS A 61 16.85 12.34 -12.18
CA HIS A 61 15.77 13.06 -11.50
C HIS A 61 15.62 12.68 -10.03
N PHE A 62 16.23 11.57 -9.60
CA PHE A 62 16.20 11.09 -8.23
C PHE A 62 17.59 11.19 -7.58
N ALA A 63 17.63 11.40 -6.26
CA ALA A 63 18.89 11.44 -5.53
C ALA A 63 19.62 10.09 -5.55
N GLU A 64 18.88 9.00 -5.52
CA GLU A 64 19.37 7.61 -5.66
C GLU A 64 18.32 6.75 -6.37
N VAL A 65 18.79 5.87 -7.24
CA VAL A 65 17.93 4.88 -7.92
C VAL A 65 18.50 3.49 -7.73
N LEU A 66 17.69 2.59 -7.19
CA LEU A 66 17.97 1.16 -7.11
C LEU A 66 16.91 0.41 -7.93
N PHE A 67 17.31 -0.10 -9.09
CA PHE A 67 16.49 -1.01 -9.89
C PHE A 67 16.98 -2.44 -9.70
N ILE A 68 16.17 -3.27 -9.04
CA ILE A 68 16.51 -4.62 -8.61
C ILE A 68 15.62 -5.62 -9.34
N THR A 69 16.21 -6.54 -10.09
CA THR A 69 15.49 -7.61 -10.79
C THR A 69 15.61 -8.92 -10.03
N ALA A 70 14.49 -9.52 -9.65
CA ALA A 70 14.46 -10.84 -9.06
C ALA A 70 14.36 -11.92 -10.12
N SER A 71 15.08 -13.03 -9.95
CA SER A 71 15.02 -14.18 -10.86
C SER A 71 13.71 -14.98 -10.79
N ARG A 72 12.86 -14.69 -9.80
CA ARG A 72 11.56 -15.33 -9.56
C ARG A 72 10.65 -14.42 -8.76
N ASN A 73 9.35 -14.71 -8.77
CA ASN A 73 8.39 -14.01 -7.92
C ASN A 73 8.66 -14.30 -6.42
N LEU A 74 9.01 -13.26 -5.67
CA LEU A 74 9.26 -13.27 -4.24
C LEU A 74 7.99 -13.08 -3.40
N GLY A 75 6.83 -12.94 -4.04
CA GLY A 75 5.59 -12.50 -3.40
C GLY A 75 5.55 -11.00 -3.13
N ALA A 76 4.38 -10.51 -2.73
CA ALA A 76 4.19 -9.09 -2.43
C ALA A 76 5.02 -8.64 -1.22
N ASN A 77 5.01 -9.42 -0.14
CA ASN A 77 5.78 -9.17 1.07
C ASN A 77 7.29 -9.31 0.84
N GLY A 78 7.74 -10.38 0.15
CA GLY A 78 9.17 -10.61 -0.11
C GLY A 78 9.80 -9.52 -0.98
N GLY A 79 9.14 -9.13 -2.08
CA GLY A 79 9.62 -8.04 -2.94
C GLY A 79 9.71 -6.71 -2.20
N ARG A 80 8.70 -6.35 -1.41
CA ARG A 80 8.73 -5.13 -0.59
C ARG A 80 9.76 -5.18 0.53
N ASN A 81 10.02 -6.36 1.10
CA ASN A 81 11.07 -6.54 2.11
C ASN A 81 12.47 -6.23 1.56
N VAL A 82 12.72 -6.46 0.28
CA VAL A 82 13.98 -6.03 -0.36
C VAL A 82 14.11 -4.52 -0.29
N ALA A 83 13.06 -3.78 -0.64
CA ALA A 83 13.07 -2.32 -0.56
C ALA A 83 13.19 -1.81 0.89
N LEU A 84 12.46 -2.38 1.84
CA LEU A 84 12.52 -1.98 3.26
C LEU A 84 13.93 -2.11 3.86
N LYS A 85 14.69 -3.13 3.47
CA LYS A 85 16.08 -3.34 3.90
C LYS A 85 17.04 -2.27 3.38
N LEU A 86 16.75 -1.70 2.22
CA LEU A 86 17.61 -0.75 1.51
C LEU A 86 17.16 0.70 1.68
N ALA A 87 15.99 0.91 2.27
CA ALA A 87 15.41 2.23 2.45
C ALA A 87 16.27 3.10 3.38
N THR A 88 16.60 4.32 2.95
CA THR A 88 17.43 5.30 3.69
C THR A 88 16.65 6.54 4.11
N GLY A 89 15.48 6.79 3.51
CA GLY A 89 14.66 7.98 3.82
C GLY A 89 14.05 7.96 5.22
N ASP A 90 13.74 9.14 5.76
CA ASP A 90 13.06 9.29 7.05
C ASP A 90 11.61 8.76 7.00
N ARG A 91 11.03 8.75 5.81
CA ARG A 91 9.73 8.13 5.52
C ARG A 91 9.86 7.21 4.31
N ILE A 92 9.06 6.15 4.30
CA ILE A 92 9.03 5.16 3.22
C ILE A 92 7.64 5.18 2.59
N LEU A 93 7.55 5.55 1.33
CA LEU A 93 6.35 5.45 0.53
C LEU A 93 6.29 4.06 -0.10
N ILE A 94 5.46 3.16 0.45
CA ILE A 94 5.03 1.95 -0.23
C ILE A 94 3.93 2.33 -1.21
N LEU A 95 4.10 2.00 -2.47
CA LEU A 95 3.15 2.38 -3.51
C LEU A 95 2.96 1.21 -4.48
N ASP A 96 1.72 0.86 -4.76
CA ASP A 96 1.38 -0.10 -5.81
C ASP A 96 1.43 0.59 -7.18
N ASN A 97 1.83 -0.15 -8.19
CA ASN A 97 1.96 0.38 -9.54
C ASN A 97 0.61 0.55 -10.27
N ASP A 98 -0.47 0.10 -9.67
CA ASP A 98 -1.85 0.25 -10.13
C ASP A 98 -2.63 1.36 -9.38
N VAL A 99 -1.92 2.19 -8.60
CA VAL A 99 -2.45 3.44 -8.06
C VAL A 99 -2.29 4.55 -9.10
N ILE A 100 -3.38 5.25 -9.40
CA ILE A 100 -3.37 6.39 -10.33
C ILE A 100 -3.08 7.66 -9.54
N LEU A 101 -1.86 8.16 -9.66
CA LEU A 101 -1.44 9.40 -9.01
C LEU A 101 -1.96 10.63 -9.76
N PRO A 102 -2.40 11.68 -9.05
CA PRO A 102 -2.79 12.94 -9.66
C PRO A 102 -1.56 13.68 -10.22
N ASP A 103 -1.82 14.70 -11.05
CA ASP A 103 -0.75 15.54 -11.61
C ASP A 103 -0.06 16.43 -10.56
N LYS A 104 -0.79 16.83 -9.54
CA LYS A 104 -0.28 17.63 -8.42
C LYS A 104 0.27 16.74 -7.33
N THR A 105 1.36 17.14 -6.73
CA THR A 105 2.09 16.40 -5.68
C THR A 105 1.60 16.67 -4.26
N ASN A 106 0.71 17.63 -4.08
CA ASN A 106 0.23 18.08 -2.76
C ASN A 106 -0.42 16.96 -1.90
N TRP A 107 -0.87 15.88 -2.52
CA TRP A 107 -1.37 14.70 -1.79
C TRP A 107 -0.28 14.09 -0.89
N LEU A 108 0.96 13.99 -1.39
CA LEU A 108 2.09 13.43 -0.63
C LEU A 108 2.56 14.40 0.46
N GLU A 109 2.56 15.70 0.15
CA GLU A 109 2.85 16.76 1.13
C GLU A 109 1.86 16.72 2.29
N THR A 110 0.56 16.55 1.97
CA THR A 110 -0.48 16.43 3.00
C THR A 110 -0.23 15.22 3.90
N LEU A 111 0.02 14.02 3.33
CA LEU A 111 0.31 12.83 4.13
C LEU A 111 1.59 13.01 4.97
N TRP A 112 2.62 13.65 4.39
CA TRP A 112 3.86 13.94 5.11
C TRP A 112 3.61 14.85 6.32
N GLN A 113 2.82 15.92 6.14
CA GLN A 113 2.47 16.86 7.20
C GLN A 113 1.74 16.18 8.36
N ARG A 114 0.86 15.19 8.10
CA ARG A 114 0.19 14.45 9.18
C ARG A 114 1.18 13.76 10.12
N MET A 115 2.27 13.22 9.57
CA MET A 115 3.32 12.58 10.37
C MET A 115 4.22 13.60 11.10
N GLU A 116 4.30 14.84 10.63
CA GLU A 116 4.96 15.93 11.35
C GLU A 116 4.10 16.46 12.50
N ASP A 117 2.78 16.50 12.29
CA ASP A 117 1.81 16.98 13.29
C ASP A 117 1.62 16.00 14.47
N ASP A 118 1.79 14.69 14.22
CA ASP A 118 1.68 13.64 15.24
C ASP A 118 2.78 12.58 15.05
N ALA A 119 3.78 12.64 15.92
CA ALA A 119 4.93 11.72 15.90
C ALA A 119 4.58 10.27 16.27
N GLN A 120 3.35 9.98 16.73
CA GLN A 120 2.89 8.62 16.99
C GLN A 120 2.34 7.92 15.74
N ILE A 121 2.22 8.64 14.60
CA ILE A 121 1.75 8.03 13.36
C ILE A 121 2.85 7.15 12.77
N GLY A 122 2.61 5.84 12.75
CA GLY A 122 3.48 4.86 12.11
C GLY A 122 3.19 4.72 10.62
N ILE A 123 1.91 4.79 10.24
CA ILE A 123 1.45 4.76 8.84
C ILE A 123 0.38 5.85 8.65
N VAL A 124 0.50 6.59 7.55
CA VAL A 124 -0.62 7.35 6.99
C VAL A 124 -0.90 6.88 5.56
N SER A 125 -2.18 6.68 5.26
CA SER A 125 -2.67 6.27 3.94
C SER A 125 -3.75 7.23 3.46
N PRO A 126 -3.92 7.42 2.13
CA PRO A 126 -5.07 8.12 1.59
C PRO A 126 -6.32 7.24 1.62
N MET A 127 -7.48 7.83 1.46
CA MET A 127 -8.68 7.14 1.03
C MET A 127 -8.48 6.59 -0.39
N LEU A 128 -8.80 5.31 -0.60
CA LEU A 128 -8.79 4.71 -1.92
C LEU A 128 -10.20 4.78 -2.53
N VAL A 129 -10.27 5.11 -3.82
CA VAL A 129 -11.51 5.12 -4.60
C VAL A 129 -11.38 4.22 -5.82
N PHE A 130 -12.49 3.68 -6.30
CA PHE A 130 -12.49 2.85 -7.50
C PHE A 130 -12.14 3.67 -8.74
N VAL A 131 -11.40 3.08 -9.68
CA VAL A 131 -11.05 3.76 -10.95
C VAL A 131 -12.28 3.95 -11.82
N ASP A 132 -13.07 2.89 -11.99
CA ASP A 132 -14.25 2.91 -12.86
C ASP A 132 -15.45 3.64 -12.22
N HIS A 133 -15.43 3.79 -10.88
CA HIS A 133 -16.45 4.47 -10.09
C HIS A 133 -15.79 5.43 -9.08
N PRO A 134 -15.14 6.52 -9.54
CA PRO A 134 -14.33 7.39 -8.67
C PRO A 134 -15.14 8.19 -7.64
N HIS A 135 -16.46 8.15 -7.72
CA HIS A 135 -17.38 8.70 -6.73
C HIS A 135 -17.70 7.72 -5.59
N LEU A 136 -17.20 6.46 -5.68
CA LEU A 136 -17.37 5.45 -4.64
C LEU A 136 -16.03 5.12 -3.96
N VAL A 137 -16.10 5.01 -2.65
CA VAL A 137 -14.97 4.62 -1.82
C VAL A 137 -14.65 3.15 -2.02
N GLN A 138 -13.37 2.84 -2.25
CA GLN A 138 -12.85 1.49 -2.21
C GLN A 138 -12.48 1.09 -0.78
N SER A 139 -11.81 1.99 -0.05
CA SER A 139 -11.44 1.78 1.35
C SER A 139 -10.99 3.09 2.01
N THR A 140 -11.41 3.29 3.27
CA THR A 140 -10.83 4.27 4.20
C THR A 140 -10.00 3.58 5.28
N GLY A 141 -9.65 2.33 5.09
CA GLY A 141 -8.93 1.49 6.04
C GLY A 141 -9.53 0.10 6.14
N ILE A 142 -9.02 -0.67 7.08
CA ILE A 142 -9.43 -2.05 7.33
C ILE A 142 -9.91 -2.15 8.78
N GLY A 143 -11.10 -2.71 8.97
CA GLY A 143 -11.61 -3.19 10.24
C GLY A 143 -11.40 -4.71 10.39
N LEU A 144 -11.31 -5.16 11.63
CA LEU A 144 -11.23 -6.58 11.98
C LEU A 144 -12.44 -7.00 12.80
N THR A 145 -13.00 -8.16 12.51
CA THR A 145 -13.99 -8.78 13.39
C THR A 145 -13.29 -9.54 14.54
N LYS A 146 -14.03 -9.87 15.59
CA LYS A 146 -13.53 -10.73 16.69
C LYS A 146 -13.03 -12.10 16.22
N ARG A 147 -13.47 -12.53 15.04
CA ARG A 147 -13.04 -13.79 14.41
C ARG A 147 -11.89 -13.60 13.42
N GLY A 148 -11.29 -12.39 13.35
CA GLY A 148 -10.16 -12.08 12.48
C GLY A 148 -10.52 -12.05 10.98
N ARG A 149 -11.78 -11.77 10.64
CA ARG A 149 -12.14 -11.45 9.26
C ARG A 149 -11.85 -9.98 8.99
N VAL A 150 -11.40 -9.71 7.79
CA VAL A 150 -11.05 -8.38 7.28
C VAL A 150 -12.26 -7.78 6.58
N GLY A 151 -12.59 -6.52 6.87
CA GLY A 151 -13.56 -5.73 6.14
C GLY A 151 -12.97 -4.38 5.74
N TYR A 152 -13.17 -3.96 4.50
CA TYR A 152 -12.80 -2.60 4.06
C TYR A 152 -13.83 -1.61 4.58
N LEU A 153 -13.36 -0.59 5.29
CA LEU A 153 -14.22 0.45 5.85
C LEU A 153 -14.76 1.36 4.74
N ASN A 154 -16.02 1.72 4.84
CA ASN A 154 -16.77 2.58 3.93
C ASN A 154 -16.80 2.08 2.46
N ARG A 155 -16.55 0.79 2.23
CA ARG A 155 -16.54 0.22 0.88
C ARG A 155 -17.88 0.41 0.18
N ALA A 156 -17.83 0.94 -1.05
CA ALA A 156 -18.95 1.29 -1.90
C ALA A 156 -19.85 2.45 -1.40
N GLU A 157 -19.43 3.12 -0.32
CA GLU A 157 -20.09 4.37 0.07
C GLU A 157 -19.74 5.52 -0.88
N PRO A 158 -20.66 6.45 -1.15
CA PRO A 158 -20.34 7.67 -1.88
C PRO A 158 -19.25 8.50 -1.17
N VAL A 159 -18.27 9.00 -1.95
CA VAL A 159 -17.14 9.79 -1.41
C VAL A 159 -17.62 11.02 -0.65
N ASP A 160 -18.70 11.68 -1.11
CA ASP A 160 -19.27 12.87 -0.50
C ASP A 160 -19.95 12.61 0.87
N ARG A 161 -20.21 11.35 1.22
CA ARG A 161 -20.70 10.95 2.54
C ARG A 161 -19.57 10.69 3.53
N VAL A 162 -18.33 10.54 3.07
CA VAL A 162 -17.17 10.37 3.94
C VAL A 162 -16.62 11.74 4.32
N SER A 163 -16.64 12.05 5.62
CA SER A 163 -16.07 13.30 6.13
C SER A 163 -14.57 13.36 5.84
N PRO A 164 -14.02 14.52 5.38
CA PRO A 164 -12.59 14.69 5.14
C PRO A 164 -11.82 14.83 6.47
N GLN A 165 -11.73 13.74 7.21
CA GLN A 165 -11.11 13.67 8.53
C GLN A 165 -10.00 12.61 8.57
N LEU A 166 -9.21 12.64 9.65
CA LEU A 166 -8.26 11.59 9.97
C LEU A 166 -8.99 10.47 10.71
N LEU A 167 -8.92 9.26 10.16
CA LEU A 167 -9.48 8.05 10.76
C LEU A 167 -8.35 7.19 11.32
N GLU A 168 -8.32 6.97 12.63
CA GLU A 168 -7.47 5.94 13.19
C GLU A 168 -8.10 4.58 12.93
N VAL A 169 -7.35 3.67 12.34
CA VAL A 169 -7.82 2.37 11.88
C VAL A 169 -6.90 1.25 12.37
N VAL A 170 -7.43 0.03 12.47
CA VAL A 170 -6.62 -1.14 12.87
C VAL A 170 -5.57 -1.49 11.81
N ALA A 171 -5.94 -1.35 10.55
CA ALA A 171 -5.06 -1.57 9.42
C ALA A 171 -5.52 -0.77 8.20
N SER A 172 -4.67 -0.71 7.19
CA SER A 172 -4.98 -0.10 5.90
C SER A 172 -4.48 -1.00 4.76
N PRO A 173 -5.11 -0.99 3.57
CA PRO A 173 -4.55 -1.65 2.40
C PRO A 173 -3.22 -1.00 2.00
N ALA A 174 -2.21 -1.82 1.70
CA ALA A 174 -0.87 -1.32 1.38
C ALA A 174 -0.71 -0.83 -0.07
N ALA A 175 -1.78 -0.37 -0.70
CA ALA A 175 -1.71 0.21 -2.05
C ALA A 175 -0.96 1.55 -2.05
N CYS A 176 -1.11 2.34 -0.99
CA CYS A 176 -0.35 3.58 -0.78
C CYS A 176 -0.19 3.84 0.72
N TRP A 177 1.02 3.65 1.24
CA TRP A 177 1.39 3.94 2.62
C TRP A 177 2.58 4.87 2.67
N LEU A 178 2.49 5.94 3.43
CA LEU A 178 3.66 6.64 3.94
C LEU A 178 3.95 6.08 5.35
N ILE A 179 5.13 5.46 5.53
CA ILE A 179 5.54 4.78 6.76
C ILE A 179 6.64 5.57 7.45
N CYS A 180 6.53 5.77 8.75
CA CYS A 180 7.60 6.26 9.59
C CYS A 180 8.75 5.24 9.65
N LYS A 181 9.98 5.67 9.42
CA LYS A 181 11.16 4.79 9.42
C LYS A 181 11.36 4.13 10.79
N GLU A 182 11.19 4.88 11.86
CA GLU A 182 11.32 4.41 13.23
C GLU A 182 10.24 3.36 13.55
N ALA A 183 9.01 3.59 13.10
CA ALA A 183 7.92 2.63 13.26
C ALA A 183 8.22 1.32 12.52
N GLN A 184 8.71 1.40 11.28
CA GLN A 184 9.11 0.23 10.51
C GLN A 184 10.25 -0.53 11.21
N GLN A 185 11.25 0.18 11.75
CA GLN A 185 12.36 -0.44 12.46
C GLN A 185 11.91 -1.13 13.76
N ALA A 186 10.95 -0.55 14.48
CA ALA A 186 10.41 -1.12 15.72
C ALA A 186 9.74 -2.49 15.51
N VAL A 187 9.10 -2.72 14.36
CA VAL A 187 8.38 -3.97 14.08
C VAL A 187 9.06 -4.86 13.04
N GLY A 188 10.10 -4.36 12.38
CA GLY A 188 10.90 -5.09 11.40
C GLY A 188 10.24 -5.19 10.02
N LEU A 189 10.35 -6.35 9.39
CA LEU A 189 9.91 -6.62 8.02
C LEU A 189 8.49 -7.19 7.96
N PHE A 190 7.91 -7.24 6.77
CA PHE A 190 6.68 -7.99 6.52
C PHE A 190 6.91 -9.48 6.75
N ALA A 191 5.95 -10.15 7.38
CA ALA A 191 6.09 -11.54 7.79
C ALA A 191 6.07 -12.50 6.57
N ASP A 192 7.09 -13.36 6.48
CA ASP A 192 7.23 -14.32 5.38
C ASP A 192 6.16 -15.41 5.38
N GLU A 193 5.52 -15.63 6.52
CA GLU A 193 4.44 -16.62 6.66
C GLU A 193 3.21 -16.30 5.80
N PHE A 194 3.05 -15.05 5.35
CA PHE A 194 2.00 -14.60 4.46
C PHE A 194 2.44 -14.54 2.99
N TYR A 195 3.46 -15.31 2.62
CA TYR A 195 3.86 -15.49 1.23
C TYR A 195 2.80 -16.29 0.43
N PRO A 196 2.43 -15.90 -0.78
CA PRO A 196 2.99 -14.80 -1.57
C PRO A 196 2.22 -13.47 -1.46
N MET A 197 1.03 -13.43 -0.86
CA MET A 197 0.15 -12.25 -0.81
C MET A 197 -0.91 -12.39 0.27
N GLN A 198 -1.63 -11.29 0.56
CA GLN A 198 -2.74 -11.22 1.52
C GLN A 198 -2.32 -11.37 3.00
N TYR A 199 -2.91 -10.56 3.86
CA TYR A 199 -2.71 -10.50 5.31
C TYR A 199 -1.33 -10.02 5.81
N TRP A 200 -0.31 -9.90 4.97
CA TRP A 200 0.99 -9.36 5.37
C TRP A 200 0.92 -7.88 5.78
N ASP A 201 0.03 -7.14 5.12
CA ASP A 201 -0.29 -5.74 5.40
C ASP A 201 -1.05 -5.60 6.72
N VAL A 202 -2.10 -6.41 6.92
CA VAL A 202 -2.88 -6.42 8.17
C VAL A 202 -2.02 -6.84 9.36
N ASP A 203 -1.19 -7.89 9.19
CA ASP A 203 -0.24 -8.34 10.22
C ASP A 203 0.76 -7.24 10.61
N PHE A 204 1.28 -6.54 9.62
CA PHE A 204 2.22 -5.44 9.86
C PHE A 204 1.57 -4.30 10.65
N CYS A 205 0.35 -3.90 10.28
CA CYS A 205 -0.42 -2.90 11.01
C CYS A 205 -0.72 -3.33 12.45
N VAL A 206 -1.13 -4.58 12.67
CA VAL A 206 -1.36 -5.11 14.04
C VAL A 206 -0.09 -5.04 14.87
N ARG A 207 1.07 -5.41 14.32
CA ARG A 207 2.36 -5.30 15.04
C ARG A 207 2.72 -3.86 15.35
N LEU A 208 2.45 -2.91 14.45
CA LEU A 208 2.63 -1.48 14.70
C LEU A 208 1.75 -0.98 15.83
N GLY A 209 0.46 -1.32 15.81
CA GLY A 209 -0.47 -0.96 16.89
C GLY A 209 -0.04 -1.49 18.25
N LEU A 210 0.46 -2.75 18.33
CA LEU A 210 1.01 -3.32 19.56
C LEU A 210 2.29 -2.62 20.03
N ALA A 211 3.05 -2.03 19.11
CA ALA A 211 4.22 -1.22 19.43
C ALA A 211 3.89 0.24 19.78
N GLY A 212 2.59 0.60 19.86
CA GLY A 212 2.10 1.93 20.23
C GLY A 212 2.03 2.94 19.07
N TRP A 213 2.18 2.48 17.81
CA TRP A 213 2.07 3.33 16.64
C TRP A 213 0.63 3.38 16.10
N LYS A 214 0.21 4.56 15.64
CA LYS A 214 -1.09 4.77 15.01
C LYS A 214 -1.05 4.45 13.52
N ILE A 215 -2.13 3.90 13.00
CA ILE A 215 -2.39 3.75 11.57
C ILE A 215 -3.53 4.71 11.22
N ILE A 216 -3.27 5.68 10.36
CA ILE A 216 -4.21 6.74 10.01
C ILE A 216 -4.59 6.65 8.53
N CYS A 217 -5.87 6.75 8.23
CA CYS A 217 -6.36 7.09 6.90
C CYS A 217 -6.72 8.57 6.86
N ASP A 218 -6.08 9.34 5.98
CA ASP A 218 -6.47 10.73 5.71
C ASP A 218 -7.51 10.78 4.60
N CYS A 219 -8.78 10.93 4.98
CA CYS A 219 -9.91 11.01 4.06
C CYS A 219 -9.99 12.33 3.28
N SER A 220 -9.14 13.32 3.58
CA SER A 220 -9.02 14.54 2.77
C SER A 220 -8.20 14.33 1.50
N VAL A 221 -7.43 13.23 1.44
CA VAL A 221 -6.65 12.80 0.27
C VAL A 221 -7.29 11.55 -0.32
N SER A 222 -7.65 11.59 -1.61
CA SER A 222 -8.17 10.40 -2.31
C SER A 222 -7.31 10.04 -3.51
N LEU A 223 -7.01 8.74 -3.64
CA LEU A 223 -6.28 8.19 -4.78
C LEU A 223 -7.10 7.08 -5.45
N LYS A 224 -7.07 7.04 -6.78
CA LYS A 224 -7.71 5.97 -7.55
C LYS A 224 -6.82 4.73 -7.55
N HIS A 225 -7.41 3.55 -7.34
CA HIS A 225 -6.67 2.29 -7.33
C HIS A 225 -7.39 1.22 -8.16
N ILE A 226 -6.65 0.59 -9.08
CA ILE A 226 -7.14 -0.49 -9.95
C ILE A 226 -7.03 -1.79 -9.16
N GLU A 227 -8.09 -2.20 -8.52
CA GLU A 227 -8.08 -3.38 -7.66
C GLU A 227 -7.74 -4.67 -8.43
N ASN A 228 -6.83 -5.48 -7.87
CA ASN A 228 -6.52 -6.85 -8.33
C ASN A 228 -5.84 -7.00 -9.71
N VAL A 229 -5.16 -6.00 -10.25
CA VAL A 229 -4.46 -6.11 -11.54
C VAL A 229 -3.45 -7.26 -11.54
N THR A 230 -2.55 -7.25 -10.57
CA THR A 230 -1.48 -8.25 -10.45
C THR A 230 -2.03 -9.63 -10.10
N THR A 231 -3.02 -9.71 -9.22
CA THR A 231 -3.55 -10.99 -8.71
C THR A 231 -4.42 -11.74 -9.72
N ARG A 232 -5.12 -11.03 -10.60
CA ARG A 232 -5.90 -11.66 -11.70
C ARG A 232 -5.02 -12.42 -12.68
N ASN A 233 -3.77 -12.00 -12.84
CA ASN A 233 -2.83 -12.53 -13.82
C ASN A 233 -1.92 -13.64 -13.27
N LEU A 234 -1.94 -13.93 -11.97
CA LEU A 234 -1.16 -14.98 -11.34
C LEU A 234 -1.83 -16.35 -11.50
N LYS A 235 -1.55 -17.02 -12.63
CA LYS A 235 -2.12 -18.35 -12.94
C LYS A 235 -1.71 -19.45 -11.93
N ASP A 236 -0.55 -19.31 -11.29
CA ASP A 236 0.05 -20.34 -10.44
C ASP A 236 -0.39 -20.30 -8.97
N HIS A 237 -1.08 -19.24 -8.55
CA HIS A 237 -1.54 -19.09 -7.18
C HIS A 237 -3.05 -18.85 -7.14
N PRO A 238 -3.85 -19.88 -6.83
CA PRO A 238 -5.30 -19.71 -6.69
C PRO A 238 -5.58 -18.76 -5.52
N TYR A 239 -5.84 -17.50 -5.84
CA TYR A 239 -6.07 -16.39 -4.93
C TYR A 239 -6.96 -16.76 -3.74
N ALA A 240 -8.11 -17.38 -4.00
CA ALA A 240 -9.06 -17.77 -2.96
C ALA A 240 -8.46 -18.75 -1.93
N ARG A 241 -7.68 -19.74 -2.39
CA ARG A 241 -7.03 -20.70 -1.48
C ARG A 241 -5.96 -20.05 -0.61
N VAL A 242 -5.18 -19.13 -1.19
CA VAL A 242 -4.16 -18.37 -0.46
C VAL A 242 -4.81 -17.49 0.59
N SER A 243 -5.86 -16.73 0.23
CA SER A 243 -6.61 -15.86 1.15
C SER A 243 -7.20 -16.65 2.33
N VAL A 244 -7.81 -17.80 2.06
CA VAL A 244 -8.37 -18.65 3.13
C VAL A 244 -7.26 -19.15 4.07
N ARG A 245 -6.17 -19.70 3.51
CA ARG A 245 -5.04 -20.19 4.29
C ARG A 245 -4.42 -19.11 5.18
N HIS A 246 -4.19 -17.92 4.61
CA HIS A 246 -3.59 -16.81 5.34
C HIS A 246 -4.55 -16.22 6.37
N GLY A 247 -5.85 -16.16 6.07
CA GLY A 247 -6.85 -15.78 7.06
C GLY A 247 -6.93 -16.74 8.25
N MET A 248 -6.76 -18.06 8.02
CA MET A 248 -6.66 -19.04 9.12
C MET A 248 -5.41 -18.81 9.95
N ARG A 249 -4.25 -18.63 9.28
CA ARG A 249 -2.97 -18.37 9.94
C ARG A 249 -2.98 -17.06 10.75
N PHE A 250 -3.55 -16.02 10.19
CA PHE A 250 -3.70 -14.73 10.88
C PHE A 250 -4.56 -14.86 12.15
N ARG A 251 -5.70 -15.57 12.05
CA ARG A 251 -6.56 -15.85 13.20
C ARG A 251 -5.88 -16.66 14.29
N GLU A 252 -5.13 -17.68 13.90
CA GLU A 252 -4.36 -18.49 14.84
C GLU A 252 -3.28 -17.67 15.55
N LYS A 253 -2.52 -16.88 14.80
CA LYS A 253 -1.44 -16.00 15.32
C LYS A 253 -1.96 -14.97 16.31
N TRP A 254 -3.12 -14.38 16.07
CA TRP A 254 -3.67 -13.26 16.82
C TRP A 254 -4.90 -13.59 17.66
N ALA A 255 -5.16 -14.90 17.92
CA ALA A 255 -6.39 -15.37 18.54
C ALA A 255 -6.75 -14.64 19.84
N ASP A 256 -5.79 -14.45 20.73
CA ASP A 256 -5.98 -13.81 22.04
C ASP A 256 -6.14 -12.29 21.94
N LEU A 257 -5.62 -11.68 20.86
CA LEU A 257 -5.66 -10.23 20.63
C LEU A 257 -6.92 -9.78 19.89
N LEU A 258 -7.40 -10.58 18.94
CA LEU A 258 -8.52 -10.20 18.06
C LEU A 258 -9.77 -9.69 18.79
N PRO A 259 -10.21 -10.26 19.92
CA PRO A 259 -11.35 -9.71 20.66
C PRO A 259 -11.14 -8.29 21.19
N GLN A 260 -9.88 -7.87 21.37
CA GLN A 260 -9.51 -6.57 21.94
C GLN A 260 -9.36 -5.49 20.87
N ILE A 261 -8.93 -5.87 19.65
CA ILE A 261 -8.67 -4.96 18.53
C ILE A 261 -9.77 -4.98 17.45
N ALA A 262 -10.82 -5.78 17.64
CA ALA A 262 -11.93 -5.84 16.71
C ALA A 262 -12.68 -4.49 16.68
N THR A 263 -12.89 -3.94 15.49
CA THR A 263 -13.55 -2.65 15.26
C THR A 263 -14.84 -2.76 14.47
N ILE A 264 -15.10 -3.94 13.87
CA ILE A 264 -16.30 -4.22 13.07
C ILE A 264 -16.92 -5.56 13.47
N THR A 265 -18.17 -5.75 13.08
CA THR A 265 -18.90 -7.02 13.19
C THR A 265 -18.85 -7.81 11.88
N GLU A 266 -19.37 -9.04 11.88
CA GLU A 266 -19.48 -9.85 10.65
C GLU A 266 -20.46 -9.23 9.64
N GLU A 267 -21.43 -8.46 10.11
CA GLU A 267 -22.48 -7.81 9.32
C GLU A 267 -21.94 -6.56 8.60
N ASP A 268 -20.88 -5.92 9.12
CA ASP A 268 -20.25 -4.74 8.53
C ASP A 268 -19.38 -5.10 7.30
N ILE A 269 -19.15 -6.38 7.03
CA ILE A 269 -18.31 -6.81 5.92
C ILE A 269 -19.10 -6.79 4.62
N TYR A 270 -18.78 -5.82 3.75
CA TYR A 270 -19.39 -5.73 2.43
C TYR A 270 -18.62 -6.56 1.40
N TRP A 271 -19.30 -7.56 0.82
CA TRP A 271 -18.79 -8.43 -0.25
C TRP A 271 -19.65 -8.38 -1.52
N GLY A 272 -20.61 -7.47 -1.56
CA GLY A 272 -21.49 -7.30 -2.70
C GLY A 272 -20.78 -6.76 -3.95
N PRO A 273 -21.44 -6.82 -5.12
CA PRO A 273 -20.96 -6.13 -6.31
C PRO A 273 -20.92 -4.62 -6.05
N ILE A 274 -19.96 -3.93 -6.67
CA ILE A 274 -19.91 -2.47 -6.63
C ILE A 274 -21.24 -1.96 -7.22
N PRO A 275 -21.97 -1.07 -6.52
CA PRO A 275 -23.21 -0.52 -7.03
C PRO A 275 -22.96 0.14 -8.39
N GLN A 276 -23.68 -0.29 -9.41
CA GLN A 276 -23.72 0.42 -10.67
C GLN A 276 -24.59 1.66 -10.46
N VAL A 277 -24.03 2.82 -10.71
CA VAL A 277 -24.82 4.05 -10.74
C VAL A 277 -25.63 4.01 -12.02
N GLU A 278 -26.96 4.01 -11.89
CA GLU A 278 -27.83 4.27 -13.02
C GLU A 278 -27.57 5.72 -13.45
N ASP A 279 -27.19 5.89 -14.73
CA ASP A 279 -26.95 7.20 -15.38
C ASP A 279 -28.21 8.10 -15.38
#